data_30b63681d4e9e857ccde809878882cba
#
_entry.id   30b63681d4e9e857ccde809878882cba
#
_cell.length_a   1.000
_cell.length_b   1.000
_cell.length_c   1.000
_cell.angle_alpha   90.00
_cell.angle_beta   90.00
_cell.angle_gamma   90.00
#
_symmetry.space_group_name_H-M   'P 1'
#
loop_
_entity.id
_entity.type
_entity.pdbx_description
1 polymer ?
#
loop_
_entity_poly.entity_id
_entity_poly.type
_entity_poly.pdbx_seq_one_letter_code
_entity_poly.pdbx_strand_id
1 'polypeptide(L)'
;MTRKTRASIKAVLTVLDKCTDWMLLPSKSETLRRLRRLADNPPDFAQEFDKFYRGSVQEGINRLQRKGKVEVRETGGGTEVRISDKGRTEVLKYKLEEMIINIPQKWDGKWRVVVFDVQEIERSKRDMFRDYLVKIGFKPLQRSVFVCPYPCGKEIAFLREVVGVPHGVKFMVVEKMDNDEDLQMLFEVG
;
A
#
# COMPACT_ATOMS: atom_id res chain seq x y z
N MET A 1 -8.33 -15.58 24.34
CA MET A 1 -7.26 -16.19 23.50
C MET A 1 -7.63 -15.99 22.04
N THR A 2 -6.90 -15.18 21.29
CA THR A 2 -7.19 -14.93 19.89
C THR A 2 -6.82 -16.17 19.06
N ARG A 3 -7.76 -16.68 18.26
CA ARG A 3 -7.55 -17.87 17.43
C ARG A 3 -6.50 -17.58 16.35
N LYS A 4 -5.38 -18.33 16.33
CA LYS A 4 -4.34 -18.19 15.31
C LYS A 4 -4.85 -18.62 13.94
N THR A 5 -4.41 -17.90 12.89
CA THR A 5 -4.73 -18.19 11.49
C THR A 5 -3.48 -18.54 10.68
N ARG A 6 -3.64 -19.05 9.46
CA ARG A 6 -2.51 -19.26 8.54
C ARG A 6 -2.09 -17.92 7.94
N ALA A 7 -0.79 -17.64 7.92
CA ALA A 7 -0.24 -16.45 7.28
C ALA A 7 -0.31 -16.59 5.76
N SER A 8 -0.86 -15.59 5.08
CA SER A 8 -0.71 -15.47 3.63
C SER A 8 0.64 -14.86 3.26
N ILE A 9 1.11 -15.08 2.04
CA ILE A 9 2.36 -14.46 1.51
C ILE A 9 2.26 -12.93 1.60
N LYS A 10 1.10 -12.37 1.26
CA LYS A 10 0.82 -10.93 1.38
C LYS A 10 0.97 -10.45 2.83
N ALA A 11 0.36 -11.15 3.79
CA ALA A 11 0.45 -10.79 5.21
C ALA A 11 1.91 -10.79 5.70
N VAL A 12 2.71 -11.80 5.31
CA VAL A 12 4.13 -11.87 5.68
C VAL A 12 4.90 -10.68 5.10
N LEU A 13 4.72 -10.38 3.81
CA LEU A 13 5.38 -9.24 3.17
C LEU A 13 4.97 -7.90 3.80
N THR A 14 3.67 -7.71 4.07
CA THR A 14 3.16 -6.47 4.68
C THR A 14 3.73 -6.23 6.08
N VAL A 15 3.93 -7.29 6.87
CA VAL A 15 4.59 -7.17 8.18
C VAL A 15 6.06 -6.83 8.00
N LEU A 16 6.76 -7.49 7.09
CA LEU A 16 8.19 -7.21 6.82
C LEU A 16 8.42 -5.80 6.25
N ASP A 17 7.48 -5.25 5.48
CA ASP A 17 7.57 -3.88 4.93
C ASP A 17 7.55 -2.78 6.00
N LYS A 18 6.99 -3.08 7.18
CA LYS A 18 7.02 -2.16 8.32
C LYS A 18 8.38 -2.10 9.01
N CYS A 19 9.26 -3.06 8.72
CA CYS A 19 10.60 -3.13 9.29
C CYS A 19 11.59 -2.43 8.37
N THR A 20 12.37 -1.53 8.94
CA THR A 20 13.42 -0.80 8.19
C THR A 20 14.69 -1.63 8.00
N ASP A 21 14.88 -2.67 8.82
CA ASP A 21 16.09 -3.49 8.85
C ASP A 21 15.76 -5.00 8.99
N TRP A 22 16.74 -5.80 9.35
CA TRP A 22 16.60 -7.23 9.58
C TRP A 22 15.67 -7.53 10.74
N MET A 23 14.68 -8.39 10.51
CA MET A 23 13.76 -8.88 11.53
C MET A 23 14.24 -10.26 12.02
N LEU A 24 14.45 -10.40 13.31
CA LEU A 24 14.75 -11.68 13.92
C LEU A 24 13.48 -12.51 14.10
N LEU A 25 13.45 -13.68 13.48
CA LEU A 25 12.46 -14.72 13.72
C LEU A 25 13.12 -15.76 14.65
N PRO A 26 12.76 -15.78 15.91
CA PRO A 26 13.45 -16.62 16.86
C PRO A 26 13.21 -18.11 16.55
N SER A 27 14.27 -18.91 16.72
CA SER A 27 14.22 -20.36 16.59
C SER A 27 13.24 -20.99 17.62
N LYS A 28 12.89 -22.27 17.41
CA LYS A 28 11.90 -23.00 18.25
C LYS A 28 12.24 -23.10 19.74
N SER A 29 13.48 -22.82 20.14
CA SER A 29 13.95 -23.00 21.51
C SER A 29 13.86 -21.70 22.31
N GLU A 30 13.51 -21.82 23.55
CA GLU A 30 13.56 -20.99 24.76
C GLU A 30 14.00 -19.51 24.70
N THR A 31 14.74 -19.12 23.67
CA THR A 31 15.30 -17.78 23.47
C THR A 31 14.22 -16.68 23.37
N LEU A 32 13.05 -17.01 22.82
CA LEU A 32 11.89 -16.09 22.75
C LEU A 32 11.34 -15.75 24.14
N ARG A 33 11.30 -16.70 25.06
CA ARG A 33 10.88 -16.42 26.44
C ARG A 33 11.89 -15.52 27.14
N ARG A 34 13.18 -15.67 26.86
CA ARG A 34 14.23 -14.80 27.41
C ARG A 34 14.21 -13.40 26.78
N LEU A 35 14.10 -13.30 25.45
CA LEU A 35 14.02 -12.00 24.76
C LEU A 35 12.74 -11.23 25.12
N ARG A 36 11.60 -11.91 25.30
CA ARG A 36 10.38 -11.28 25.83
C ARG A 36 10.52 -10.77 27.26
N ARG A 37 11.38 -11.37 28.08
CA ARG A 37 11.64 -10.89 29.44
C ARG A 37 12.69 -9.78 29.50
N LEU A 38 13.55 -9.66 28.48
CA LEU A 38 14.63 -8.67 28.42
C LEU A 38 14.22 -7.42 27.63
N ALA A 39 13.20 -7.50 26.79
CA ALA A 39 12.65 -6.37 26.06
C ALA A 39 11.42 -5.84 26.81
N ASP A 40 11.57 -4.74 27.52
CA ASP A 40 10.46 -4.04 28.17
C ASP A 40 9.40 -3.55 27.15
N ASN A 41 9.70 -3.62 25.86
CA ASN A 41 8.77 -3.28 24.77
C ASN A 41 9.19 -3.99 23.47
N PRO A 42 8.69 -5.22 23.16
CA PRO A 42 8.97 -5.83 21.87
C PRO A 42 8.36 -4.96 20.76
N PRO A 43 9.08 -4.72 19.65
CA PRO A 43 8.54 -3.92 18.56
C PRO A 43 7.18 -4.48 18.09
N ASP A 44 6.21 -3.59 17.86
CA ASP A 44 4.81 -3.92 17.51
C ASP A 44 4.66 -4.96 16.40
N PHE A 45 5.59 -4.99 15.45
CA PHE A 45 5.57 -5.94 14.33
C PHE A 45 5.82 -7.41 14.73
N ALA A 46 6.56 -7.67 15.82
CA ALA A 46 6.73 -9.04 16.33
C ALA A 46 5.40 -9.59 16.85
N GLN A 47 4.55 -8.73 17.41
CA GLN A 47 3.22 -9.08 17.85
C GLN A 47 2.27 -9.35 16.67
N GLU A 48 2.49 -8.73 15.52
CA GLU A 48 1.69 -8.97 14.32
C GLU A 48 1.85 -10.41 13.78
N PHE A 49 3.02 -11.04 14.00
CA PHE A 49 3.20 -12.46 13.64
C PHE A 49 2.60 -13.43 14.66
N ASP A 50 2.37 -13.01 15.89
CA ASP A 50 1.79 -13.88 16.93
C ASP A 50 0.36 -14.34 16.60
N LYS A 51 -0.36 -13.58 15.74
CA LYS A 51 -1.71 -13.97 15.25
C LYS A 51 -1.69 -15.11 14.23
N PHE A 52 -0.51 -15.48 13.73
CA PHE A 52 -0.36 -16.55 12.74
C PHE A 52 0.29 -17.80 13.34
N TYR A 53 0.04 -18.95 12.70
CA TYR A 53 0.79 -20.17 13.00
C TYR A 53 2.23 -20.01 12.51
N ARG A 54 3.21 -20.28 13.36
CA ARG A 54 4.64 -20.16 13.03
C ARG A 54 5.04 -20.95 11.78
N GLY A 55 4.52 -22.17 11.63
CA GLY A 55 4.78 -22.97 10.43
C GLY A 55 4.34 -22.29 9.14
N SER A 56 3.19 -21.60 9.16
CA SER A 56 2.71 -20.87 7.98
C SER A 56 3.52 -19.62 7.68
N VAL A 57 4.06 -18.95 8.69
CA VAL A 57 4.98 -17.81 8.52
C VAL A 57 6.28 -18.30 7.89
N GLN A 58 6.89 -19.37 8.42
CA GLN A 58 8.12 -19.94 7.87
C GLN A 58 7.94 -20.42 6.44
N GLU A 59 6.83 -21.08 6.13
CA GLU A 59 6.50 -21.50 4.77
C GLU A 59 6.36 -20.29 3.84
N GLY A 60 5.71 -19.22 4.29
CA GLY A 60 5.59 -17.94 3.57
C GLY A 60 6.95 -17.33 3.26
N ILE A 61 7.85 -17.29 4.25
CA ILE A 61 9.22 -16.76 4.09
C ILE A 61 10.01 -17.60 3.08
N ASN A 62 9.97 -18.94 3.17
CA ASN A 62 10.65 -19.81 2.24
C ASN A 62 10.17 -19.61 0.79
N ARG A 63 8.87 -19.38 0.59
CA ARG A 63 8.31 -19.04 -0.73
C ARG A 63 8.76 -17.67 -1.23
N LEU A 64 8.82 -16.67 -0.34
CA LEU A 64 9.26 -15.32 -0.67
C LEU A 64 10.74 -15.27 -1.00
N GLN A 65 11.57 -16.03 -0.26
CA GLN A 65 13.01 -16.19 -0.52
C GLN A 65 13.26 -16.80 -1.90
N ARG A 66 12.57 -17.90 -2.24
CA ARG A 66 12.67 -18.52 -3.58
C ARG A 66 12.28 -17.57 -4.71
N LYS A 67 11.38 -16.61 -4.44
CA LYS A 67 10.98 -15.57 -5.39
C LYS A 67 11.88 -14.33 -5.36
N GLY A 68 12.90 -14.30 -4.51
CA GLY A 68 13.81 -13.17 -4.31
C GLY A 68 13.13 -11.92 -3.72
N LYS A 69 12.00 -12.09 -3.00
CA LYS A 69 11.26 -11.00 -2.38
C LYS A 69 11.68 -10.70 -0.95
N VAL A 70 12.42 -11.62 -0.34
CA VAL A 70 13.08 -11.45 0.96
C VAL A 70 14.47 -12.04 0.92
N GLU A 71 15.34 -11.48 1.75
CA GLU A 71 16.65 -12.01 2.08
C GLU A 71 16.56 -12.69 3.43
N VAL A 72 17.27 -13.81 3.58
CA VAL A 72 17.24 -14.62 4.79
C VAL A 72 18.68 -14.96 5.16
N ARG A 73 19.04 -14.82 6.43
CA ARG A 73 20.31 -15.28 6.98
C ARG A 73 20.10 -15.98 8.31
N GLU A 74 20.87 -17.02 8.56
CA GLU A 74 20.88 -17.71 9.85
C GLU A 74 21.89 -17.06 10.77
N THR A 75 21.50 -16.84 12.03
CA THR A 75 22.34 -16.28 13.07
C THR A 75 22.27 -17.14 14.32
N GLY A 76 23.17 -16.94 15.29
CA GLY A 76 23.13 -17.65 16.57
C GLY A 76 21.84 -17.44 17.37
N GLY A 77 21.07 -16.38 17.08
CA GLY A 77 19.79 -16.07 17.70
C GLY A 77 18.55 -16.61 16.97
N GLY A 78 18.72 -17.09 15.73
CA GLY A 78 17.63 -17.57 14.88
C GLY A 78 17.77 -17.11 13.43
N THR A 79 16.66 -17.16 12.70
CA THR A 79 16.58 -16.73 11.31
C THR A 79 16.29 -15.23 11.24
N GLU A 80 17.13 -14.46 10.61
CA GLU A 80 16.86 -13.05 10.31
C GLU A 80 16.36 -12.90 8.88
N VAL A 81 15.33 -12.05 8.71
CA VAL A 81 14.66 -11.83 7.44
C VAL A 81 14.58 -10.33 7.16
N ARG A 82 14.86 -9.95 5.92
CA ARG A 82 14.72 -8.58 5.42
C ARG A 82 13.94 -8.59 4.11
N ILE A 83 13.06 -7.60 3.91
CA ILE A 83 12.39 -7.40 2.62
C ILE A 83 13.39 -6.88 1.59
N SER A 84 13.40 -7.47 0.39
CA SER A 84 14.18 -6.98 -0.75
C SER A 84 13.45 -5.86 -1.51
N ASP A 85 14.13 -5.15 -2.42
CA ASP A 85 13.50 -4.15 -3.29
C ASP A 85 12.36 -4.75 -4.14
N LYS A 86 12.54 -5.98 -4.61
CA LYS A 86 11.48 -6.73 -5.30
C LYS A 86 10.29 -7.02 -4.39
N GLY A 87 10.53 -7.29 -3.13
CA GLY A 87 9.49 -7.46 -2.11
C GLY A 87 8.75 -6.16 -1.84
N ARG A 88 9.45 -5.04 -1.70
CA ARG A 88 8.85 -3.70 -1.53
C ARG A 88 7.97 -3.33 -2.71
N THR A 89 8.45 -3.56 -3.94
CA THR A 89 7.65 -3.34 -5.16
C THR A 89 6.35 -4.15 -5.14
N GLU A 90 6.38 -5.38 -4.64
CA GLU A 90 5.17 -6.19 -4.53
C GLU A 90 4.19 -5.66 -3.48
N VAL A 91 4.69 -5.17 -2.35
CA VAL A 91 3.83 -4.52 -1.33
C VAL A 91 3.17 -3.26 -1.89
N LEU A 92 3.91 -2.46 -2.66
CA LEU A 92 3.35 -1.28 -3.32
C LEU A 92 2.22 -1.66 -4.29
N LYS A 93 2.37 -2.77 -5.04
CA LYS A 93 1.29 -3.31 -5.89
C LYS A 93 0.06 -3.68 -5.08
N TYR A 94 0.23 -4.38 -3.95
CA TYR A 94 -0.90 -4.72 -3.07
C TYR A 94 -1.60 -3.47 -2.54
N LYS A 95 -0.84 -2.44 -2.12
CA LYS A 95 -1.40 -1.15 -1.68
C LYS A 95 -2.19 -0.46 -2.79
N LEU A 96 -1.70 -0.49 -4.03
CA LEU A 96 -2.40 0.03 -5.20
C LEU A 96 -3.68 -0.76 -5.52
N GLU A 97 -3.63 -2.09 -5.41
CA GLU A 97 -4.78 -2.94 -5.68
C GLU A 97 -5.91 -2.73 -4.68
N GLU A 98 -5.57 -2.43 -3.42
CA GLU A 98 -6.52 -2.20 -2.32
C GLU A 98 -6.88 -0.73 -2.13
N MET A 99 -6.27 0.17 -2.88
CA MET A 99 -6.53 1.60 -2.77
C MET A 99 -7.97 1.92 -3.17
N ILE A 100 -8.69 2.55 -2.25
CA ILE A 100 -10.04 3.05 -2.43
C ILE A 100 -10.12 4.48 -1.88
N ILE A 101 -10.96 5.31 -2.47
CA ILE A 101 -11.29 6.61 -1.90
C ILE A 101 -12.40 6.42 -0.88
N ASN A 102 -12.22 6.98 0.31
CA ASN A 102 -13.27 6.99 1.31
C ASN A 102 -14.39 7.95 0.91
N ILE A 103 -15.60 7.43 0.75
CA ILE A 103 -16.77 8.22 0.39
C ILE A 103 -17.39 8.76 1.69
N PRO A 104 -17.36 10.08 1.92
CA PRO A 104 -17.96 10.68 3.11
C PRO A 104 -19.49 10.61 3.02
N GLN A 105 -20.18 10.64 4.17
CA GLN A 105 -21.65 10.65 4.23
C GLN A 105 -22.26 11.91 3.59
N LYS A 106 -21.52 13.00 3.56
CA LYS A 106 -21.94 14.26 2.95
C LYS A 106 -20.82 14.83 2.10
N TRP A 107 -21.16 15.23 0.88
CA TRP A 107 -20.24 15.95 0.02
C TRP A 107 -19.94 17.35 0.60
N ASP A 108 -18.70 17.78 0.49
CA ASP A 108 -18.23 19.05 1.00
C ASP A 108 -18.35 20.21 -0.01
N GLY A 109 -19.03 19.98 -1.14
CA GLY A 109 -19.22 20.96 -2.20
C GLY A 109 -17.97 21.28 -3.01
N LYS A 110 -16.89 20.45 -2.90
CA LYS A 110 -15.63 20.72 -3.60
C LYS A 110 -15.27 19.58 -4.55
N TRP A 111 -14.78 19.96 -5.72
CA TRP A 111 -14.25 19.02 -6.70
C TRP A 111 -12.75 18.79 -6.50
N ARG A 112 -12.31 17.58 -6.68
CA ARG A 112 -10.91 17.19 -6.75
C ARG A 112 -10.57 16.93 -8.19
N VAL A 113 -9.69 17.77 -8.74
CA VAL A 113 -9.31 17.71 -10.13
C VAL A 113 -7.85 17.29 -10.22
N VAL A 114 -7.60 16.29 -11.05
CA VAL A 114 -6.27 15.84 -11.41
C VAL A 114 -6.03 16.20 -12.86
N VAL A 115 -4.96 16.94 -13.10
CA VAL A 115 -4.45 17.27 -14.45
C VAL A 115 -3.07 16.65 -14.57
N PHE A 116 -2.80 15.96 -15.68
CA PHE A 116 -1.48 15.41 -15.88
C PHE A 116 -0.99 15.60 -17.32
N ASP A 117 0.30 15.90 -17.41
CA ASP A 117 1.07 15.94 -18.64
C ASP A 117 2.29 15.05 -18.46
N VAL A 118 2.25 13.90 -19.12
CA VAL A 118 3.32 12.89 -19.07
C VAL A 118 3.82 12.68 -20.49
N GLN A 119 5.12 12.82 -20.67
CA GLN A 119 5.77 12.73 -21.98
C GLN A 119 5.47 11.39 -22.66
N GLU A 120 5.44 11.40 -24.01
CA GLU A 120 5.10 10.19 -24.78
C GLU A 120 6.08 9.03 -24.55
N ILE A 121 7.34 9.32 -24.25
CA ILE A 121 8.34 8.30 -23.87
C ILE A 121 7.95 7.53 -22.60
N GLU A 122 7.11 8.11 -21.74
CA GLU A 122 6.59 7.51 -20.51
C GLU A 122 5.12 7.07 -20.64
N ARG A 123 4.65 6.82 -21.86
CA ARG A 123 3.26 6.46 -22.15
C ARG A 123 2.70 5.36 -21.24
N SER A 124 3.50 4.32 -20.96
CA SER A 124 3.08 3.23 -20.09
C SER A 124 2.76 3.70 -18.66
N LYS A 125 3.51 4.67 -18.14
CA LYS A 125 3.23 5.28 -16.84
C LYS A 125 1.97 6.14 -16.89
N ARG A 126 1.81 6.93 -17.97
CA ARG A 126 0.60 7.73 -18.18
C ARG A 126 -0.65 6.86 -18.22
N ASP A 127 -0.63 5.78 -19.00
CA ASP A 127 -1.75 4.87 -19.12
C ASP A 127 -2.05 4.17 -17.79
N MET A 128 -1.02 3.70 -17.08
CA MET A 128 -1.15 3.13 -15.73
C MET A 128 -1.77 4.14 -14.75
N PHE A 129 -1.30 5.38 -14.72
CA PHE A 129 -1.82 6.42 -13.85
C PHE A 129 -3.31 6.68 -14.12
N ARG A 130 -3.69 6.79 -15.39
CA ARG A 130 -5.06 6.94 -15.83
C ARG A 130 -5.97 5.78 -15.40
N ASP A 131 -5.51 4.55 -15.60
CA ASP A 131 -6.28 3.35 -15.24
C ASP A 131 -6.54 3.28 -13.73
N TYR A 132 -5.55 3.67 -12.93
CA TYR A 132 -5.74 3.75 -11.48
C TYR A 132 -6.68 4.87 -11.06
N LEU A 133 -6.65 6.05 -11.69
CA LEU A 133 -7.64 7.11 -11.44
C LEU A 133 -9.06 6.61 -11.68
N VAL A 134 -9.30 5.95 -12.80
CA VAL A 134 -10.61 5.37 -13.12
C VAL A 134 -11.00 4.32 -12.10
N LYS A 135 -10.08 3.42 -11.74
CA LYS A 135 -10.30 2.35 -10.76
C LYS A 135 -10.73 2.87 -9.39
N ILE A 136 -10.13 3.98 -8.92
CA ILE A 136 -10.47 4.56 -7.61
C ILE A 136 -11.66 5.51 -7.66
N GLY A 137 -12.33 5.64 -8.82
CA GLY A 137 -13.60 6.33 -8.94
C GLY A 137 -13.55 7.72 -9.58
N PHE A 138 -12.40 8.17 -10.10
CA PHE A 138 -12.35 9.38 -10.91
C PHE A 138 -13.07 9.21 -12.24
N LYS A 139 -13.67 10.29 -12.74
CA LYS A 139 -14.27 10.37 -14.07
C LYS A 139 -13.45 11.32 -14.95
N PRO A 140 -13.27 11.01 -16.23
CA PRO A 140 -12.58 11.90 -17.14
C PRO A 140 -13.46 13.11 -17.51
N LEU A 141 -12.90 14.31 -17.39
CA LEU A 141 -13.43 15.52 -18.02
C LEU A 141 -12.84 15.71 -19.42
N GLN A 142 -11.53 15.43 -19.53
CA GLN A 142 -10.79 15.48 -20.80
C GLN A 142 -9.72 14.36 -20.78
N ARG A 143 -8.98 14.22 -21.88
CA ARG A 143 -7.97 13.16 -22.03
C ARG A 143 -6.99 13.05 -20.86
N SER A 144 -6.60 14.20 -20.30
CA SER A 144 -5.63 14.29 -19.19
C SER A 144 -6.17 15.07 -17.99
N VAL A 145 -7.50 15.19 -17.87
CA VAL A 145 -8.18 15.89 -16.77
C VAL A 145 -9.23 14.96 -16.19
N PHE A 146 -9.12 14.69 -14.90
CA PHE A 146 -10.01 13.80 -14.16
C PHE A 146 -10.59 14.48 -12.94
N VAL A 147 -11.81 14.13 -12.58
CA VAL A 147 -12.54 14.74 -11.46
C VAL A 147 -13.09 13.69 -10.53
N CYS A 148 -13.14 14.03 -9.24
CA CYS A 148 -13.77 13.24 -8.19
C CYS A 148 -14.34 14.20 -7.11
N PRO A 149 -15.52 13.94 -6.52
CA PRO A 149 -16.09 14.81 -5.49
C PRO A 149 -15.50 14.57 -4.10
N TYR A 150 -14.77 13.47 -3.89
CA TYR A 150 -14.38 13.02 -2.56
C TYR A 150 -12.93 13.38 -2.20
N PRO A 151 -12.63 13.66 -0.90
CA PRO A 151 -11.25 13.89 -0.45
C PRO A 151 -10.34 12.71 -0.75
N CYS A 152 -9.28 12.93 -1.54
CA CYS A 152 -8.38 11.86 -2.02
C CYS A 152 -6.93 12.32 -2.23
N GLY A 153 -6.52 13.39 -1.55
CA GLY A 153 -5.17 13.94 -1.73
C GLY A 153 -4.05 12.96 -1.37
N LYS A 154 -4.26 12.10 -0.37
CA LYS A 154 -3.28 11.09 0.05
C LYS A 154 -3.14 9.98 -0.99
N GLU A 155 -4.25 9.54 -1.56
CA GLU A 155 -4.32 8.52 -2.60
C GLU A 155 -3.61 9.01 -3.87
N ILE A 156 -3.85 10.26 -4.27
CA ILE A 156 -3.18 10.85 -5.44
C ILE A 156 -1.70 11.05 -5.19
N ALA A 157 -1.29 11.51 -4.01
CA ALA A 157 0.13 11.63 -3.65
C ALA A 157 0.83 10.27 -3.72
N PHE A 158 0.23 9.23 -3.14
CA PHE A 158 0.75 7.87 -3.20
C PHE A 158 0.82 7.33 -4.64
N LEU A 159 -0.24 7.53 -5.43
CA LEU A 159 -0.29 7.06 -6.81
C LEU A 159 0.81 7.70 -7.67
N ARG A 160 1.04 9.01 -7.53
CA ARG A 160 2.12 9.73 -8.25
C ARG A 160 3.49 9.14 -7.98
N GLU A 161 3.78 8.85 -6.70
CA GLU A 161 5.06 8.28 -6.29
C GLU A 161 5.24 6.85 -6.83
N VAL A 162 4.24 6.01 -6.68
CA VAL A 162 4.33 4.60 -7.09
C VAL A 162 4.44 4.43 -8.61
N VAL A 163 3.71 5.24 -9.37
CA VAL A 163 3.77 5.23 -10.83
C VAL A 163 5.04 5.94 -11.34
N GLY A 164 5.68 6.77 -10.52
CA GLY A 164 6.89 7.50 -10.86
C GLY A 164 6.64 8.68 -11.81
N VAL A 165 5.57 9.45 -11.54
CA VAL A 165 5.17 10.66 -12.29
C VAL A 165 4.94 11.86 -11.36
N PRO A 166 5.83 12.12 -10.38
CA PRO A 166 5.55 13.13 -9.34
C PRO A 166 5.43 14.55 -9.88
N HIS A 167 6.15 14.89 -10.93
CA HIS A 167 6.19 16.24 -11.50
C HIS A 167 5.16 16.48 -12.62
N GLY A 168 4.75 15.43 -13.31
CA GLY A 168 3.80 15.50 -14.42
C GLY A 168 2.33 15.60 -14.00
N VAL A 169 2.02 15.55 -12.71
CA VAL A 169 0.65 15.50 -12.19
C VAL A 169 0.39 16.68 -11.25
N LYS A 170 -0.68 17.41 -11.51
CA LYS A 170 -1.20 18.45 -10.62
C LYS A 170 -2.52 17.98 -9.99
N PHE A 171 -2.63 18.17 -8.69
CA PHE A 171 -3.86 17.92 -7.94
C PHE A 171 -4.40 19.27 -7.43
N MET A 172 -5.67 19.50 -7.66
CA MET A 172 -6.35 20.75 -7.30
C MET A 172 -7.62 20.43 -6.52
N VAL A 173 -7.95 21.29 -5.56
CA VAL A 173 -9.25 21.35 -4.90
C VAL A 173 -9.97 22.58 -5.48
N VAL A 174 -11.09 22.35 -6.14
CA VAL A 174 -11.87 23.36 -6.84
C VAL A 174 -13.15 23.61 -6.05
N GLU A 175 -13.34 24.84 -5.61
CA GLU A 175 -14.50 25.23 -4.79
C GLU A 175 -15.71 25.58 -5.65
N LYS A 176 -15.48 26.03 -6.88
CA LYS A 176 -16.54 26.38 -7.81
C LYS A 176 -16.14 25.96 -9.23
N MET A 177 -17.03 25.28 -9.90
CA MET A 177 -16.91 24.85 -11.28
C MET A 177 -18.20 25.24 -12.02
N ASP A 178 -18.05 25.84 -13.18
CA ASP A 178 -19.21 26.19 -14.00
C ASP A 178 -19.74 24.93 -14.72
N ASN A 179 -21.04 24.83 -14.87
CA ASN A 179 -21.75 23.75 -15.57
C ASN A 179 -21.37 22.37 -14.99
N ASP A 180 -21.45 22.19 -13.66
CA ASP A 180 -21.10 20.94 -13.00
C ASP A 180 -22.33 20.07 -12.66
N GLU A 181 -23.51 20.41 -13.14
CA GLU A 181 -24.76 19.71 -12.87
C GLU A 181 -24.72 18.27 -13.41
N ASP A 182 -24.09 18.05 -14.55
CA ASP A 182 -23.90 16.73 -15.12
C ASP A 182 -22.97 15.86 -14.25
N LEU A 183 -21.95 16.47 -13.66
CA LEU A 183 -21.05 15.78 -12.73
C LEU A 183 -21.76 15.48 -11.41
N GLN A 184 -22.55 16.40 -10.87
CA GLN A 184 -23.32 16.16 -9.66
C GLN A 184 -24.28 14.98 -9.86
N MET A 185 -24.96 14.91 -11.00
CA MET A 185 -25.80 13.74 -11.35
C MET A 185 -24.98 12.46 -11.51
N LEU A 186 -23.83 12.53 -12.18
CA LEU A 186 -22.96 11.36 -12.43
C LEU A 186 -22.39 10.73 -11.15
N PHE A 187 -22.14 11.54 -10.14
CA PHE A 187 -21.63 11.13 -8.83
C PHE A 187 -22.69 11.00 -7.75
N GLU A 188 -23.93 11.33 -8.07
CA GLU A 188 -25.06 11.35 -7.12
C GLU A 188 -24.76 12.20 -5.89
N VAL A 189 -24.20 13.41 -6.11
CA VAL A 189 -23.85 14.39 -5.06
C VAL A 189 -24.58 15.69 -5.29
N GLY A 190 -24.97 16.37 -4.18
CA GLY A 190 -25.71 17.63 -4.24
C GLY A 190 -26.50 17.90 -2.97
#